data_9c7673cd8b3610ce95fd6676b1a4e69b
#
_entry.id   9c7673cd8b3610ce95fd6676b1a4e69b
#
_cell.length_a   1.000
_cell.length_b   1.000
_cell.length_c   1.000
_cell.angle_alpha   90.00
_cell.angle_beta   90.00
_cell.angle_gamma   90.00
#
_symmetry.space_group_name_H-M   'P 1'
#
loop_
_entity.id
_entity.type
_entity.pdbx_description
1 polymer ?
#
loop_
_entity_poly.entity_id
_entity_poly.type
_entity_poly.pdbx_seq_one_letter_code
_entity_poly.pdbx_strand_id
1 'polypeptide(L)'
;MSRHVPFRHLLGCCLLAASYLLTGCDNYDDQRLPARPVHIEIYSAQWSVYGVHGYMEWQTFVKNTLPKGYSWAANSYSGFGGVLLICGLNNQLLSYDMACPVECKSNVQVTIDEEAGVAVCNACGSTYDVFNGYGQPLSGRAQEKKYGLTSYQVTYTSTGYLITR
;
A
#
# COMPACT_ATOMS: atom_id res chain seq x y z
N MET A 1 -4.01 -27.58 -57.66
CA MET A 1 -3.49 -26.20 -57.56
C MET A 1 -3.09 -25.92 -56.11
N SER A 2 -1.82 -26.12 -55.80
CA SER A 2 -1.28 -25.90 -54.43
C SER A 2 -0.83 -24.44 -54.31
N ARG A 3 -1.47 -23.67 -53.44
CA ARG A 3 -1.06 -22.28 -53.13
C ARG A 3 0.05 -22.31 -52.09
N HIS A 4 1.28 -22.11 -52.51
CA HIS A 4 2.40 -21.83 -51.63
C HIS A 4 2.23 -20.43 -51.01
N VAL A 5 1.92 -20.36 -49.72
CA VAL A 5 1.98 -19.14 -48.96
C VAL A 5 3.47 -18.82 -48.72
N PRO A 6 3.98 -17.66 -49.11
CA PRO A 6 5.42 -17.38 -48.98
C PRO A 6 5.79 -17.23 -47.50
N PHE A 7 6.72 -18.03 -47.06
CA PHE A 7 7.30 -18.13 -45.71
C PHE A 7 7.76 -16.78 -45.11
N ARG A 8 8.00 -15.80 -45.95
CA ARG A 8 8.40 -14.44 -45.55
C ARG A 8 7.31 -13.66 -44.79
N HIS A 9 6.03 -13.94 -45.02
CA HIS A 9 4.93 -13.26 -44.33
C HIS A 9 4.66 -13.85 -42.93
N LEU A 10 4.97 -15.12 -42.71
CA LEU A 10 4.85 -15.74 -41.37
C LEU A 10 5.89 -15.21 -40.38
N LEU A 11 7.11 -14.95 -40.84
CA LEU A 11 8.19 -14.39 -39.98
C LEU A 11 7.87 -12.96 -39.55
N GLY A 12 7.26 -12.15 -40.39
CA GLY A 12 6.85 -10.78 -40.09
C GLY A 12 5.76 -10.68 -39.03
N CYS A 13 4.77 -11.57 -39.05
CA CYS A 13 3.70 -11.64 -38.05
C CYS A 13 4.20 -12.08 -36.66
N CYS A 14 5.13 -13.04 -36.61
CA CYS A 14 5.72 -13.46 -35.32
C CYS A 14 6.57 -12.37 -34.64
N LEU A 15 7.28 -11.54 -35.40
CA LEU A 15 8.06 -10.44 -34.86
C LEU A 15 7.19 -9.28 -34.35
N LEU A 16 6.04 -9.02 -35.00
CA LEU A 16 5.08 -8.02 -34.52
C LEU A 16 4.31 -8.48 -33.28
N ALA A 17 4.00 -9.78 -33.16
CA ALA A 17 3.36 -10.33 -31.96
C ALA A 17 4.28 -10.36 -30.73
N ALA A 18 5.60 -10.52 -30.93
CA ALA A 18 6.57 -10.52 -29.83
C ALA A 18 6.80 -9.12 -29.21
N SER A 19 6.53 -8.03 -29.93
CA SER A 19 6.69 -6.68 -29.43
C SER A 19 5.56 -6.22 -28.48
N TYR A 20 4.43 -6.93 -28.40
CA TYR A 20 3.34 -6.61 -27.47
C TYR A 20 3.49 -7.23 -26.08
N LEU A 21 4.51 -8.07 -25.84
CA LEU A 21 4.71 -8.74 -24.55
C LEU A 21 5.66 -7.96 -23.61
N LEU A 22 6.12 -6.78 -24.00
CA LEU A 22 6.96 -5.91 -23.17
C LEU A 22 6.14 -4.80 -22.47
N THR A 23 4.93 -5.11 -21.98
CA THR A 23 4.27 -4.25 -20.99
C THR A 23 5.04 -4.44 -19.69
N GLY A 24 6.04 -3.60 -19.48
CA GLY A 24 6.79 -3.56 -18.23
C GLY A 24 5.82 -3.31 -17.06
N CYS A 25 6.01 -4.01 -15.95
CA CYS A 25 5.36 -3.67 -14.69
C CYS A 25 5.60 -2.19 -14.42
N ASP A 26 4.54 -1.44 -14.21
CA ASP A 26 4.62 -0.02 -13.87
C ASP A 26 5.13 0.07 -12.42
N ASN A 27 6.45 0.11 -12.25
CA ASN A 27 7.08 0.24 -10.94
C ASN A 27 6.84 1.65 -10.41
N TYR A 28 6.39 1.75 -9.17
CA TYR A 28 6.28 2.99 -8.42
C TYR A 28 7.29 3.02 -7.27
N ASP A 29 7.70 4.23 -6.86
CA ASP A 29 8.62 4.46 -5.75
C ASP A 29 7.84 4.50 -4.43
N ASP A 30 7.97 3.47 -3.62
CA ASP A 30 7.39 3.33 -2.29
C ASP A 30 8.39 3.60 -1.15
N GLN A 31 9.64 3.97 -1.48
CA GLN A 31 10.71 4.23 -0.52
C GLN A 31 11.01 5.72 -0.34
N ARG A 32 10.12 6.59 -0.78
CA ARG A 32 10.34 8.03 -0.77
C ARG A 32 10.41 8.65 0.63
N LEU A 33 9.70 8.07 1.59
CA LEU A 33 9.66 8.62 2.95
C LEU A 33 10.92 8.26 3.74
N PRO A 34 11.38 9.14 4.66
CA PRO A 34 12.48 8.82 5.56
C PRO A 34 12.24 7.51 6.30
N ALA A 35 13.23 6.62 6.30
CA ALA A 35 13.16 5.38 7.04
C ALA A 35 13.07 5.67 8.55
N ARG A 36 11.95 5.30 9.16
CA ARG A 36 11.70 5.39 10.60
C ARG A 36 11.30 4.01 11.12
N PRO A 37 11.69 3.66 12.34
CA PRO A 37 11.32 2.36 12.91
C PRO A 37 9.81 2.25 13.07
N VAL A 38 9.30 1.02 12.82
CA VAL A 38 7.92 0.64 13.10
C VAL A 38 7.97 -0.60 13.99
N HIS A 39 7.26 -0.56 15.10
CA HIS A 39 7.06 -1.69 15.99
C HIS A 39 5.75 -1.50 16.73
N ILE A 40 4.70 -2.20 16.28
CA ILE A 40 3.37 -2.16 16.87
C ILE A 40 2.93 -3.59 17.10
N GLU A 41 2.71 -3.97 18.35
CA GLU A 41 2.19 -5.27 18.75
C GLU A 41 0.70 -5.16 19.08
N ILE A 42 -0.13 -5.92 18.39
CA ILE A 42 -1.55 -6.05 18.70
C ILE A 42 -1.78 -7.46 19.21
N TYR A 43 -1.87 -7.62 20.54
CA TYR A 43 -2.08 -8.93 21.15
C TYR A 43 -3.42 -9.52 20.74
N SER A 44 -3.51 -10.86 20.70
CA SER A 44 -4.73 -11.56 20.29
C SER A 44 -5.97 -11.14 21.07
N ALA A 45 -5.83 -10.85 22.37
CA ALA A 45 -6.93 -10.34 23.20
C ALA A 45 -7.36 -8.92 22.86
N GLN A 46 -6.51 -8.15 22.17
CA GLN A 46 -6.77 -6.76 21.78
C GLN A 46 -7.23 -6.64 20.31
N TRP A 47 -7.11 -7.74 19.55
CA TRP A 47 -7.41 -7.73 18.12
C TRP A 47 -8.86 -7.31 17.84
N SER A 48 -9.81 -7.72 18.67
CA SER A 48 -11.22 -7.32 18.52
C SER A 48 -11.49 -5.82 18.64
N VAL A 49 -10.54 -5.07 19.23
CA VAL A 49 -10.70 -3.62 19.44
C VAL A 49 -9.78 -2.80 18.52
N TYR A 50 -8.57 -3.29 18.27
CA TYR A 50 -7.52 -2.55 17.55
C TYR A 50 -7.10 -3.22 16.24
N GLY A 51 -7.65 -4.40 15.92
CA GLY A 51 -7.44 -5.08 14.65
C GLY A 51 -8.42 -4.65 13.56
N VAL A 52 -8.36 -5.36 12.44
CA VAL A 52 -9.28 -5.24 11.30
C VAL A 52 -9.81 -6.63 10.96
N HIS A 53 -11.11 -6.77 10.67
CA HIS A 53 -11.79 -8.06 10.62
C HIS A 53 -12.42 -8.37 9.27
N GLY A 54 -12.65 -7.36 8.43
CA GLY A 54 -13.32 -7.50 7.15
C GLY A 54 -12.73 -6.60 6.06
N TYR A 55 -13.00 -6.96 4.82
CA TYR A 55 -12.58 -6.17 3.67
C TYR A 55 -13.01 -4.70 3.80
N MET A 56 -12.10 -3.78 3.50
CA MET A 56 -12.21 -2.33 3.64
C MET A 56 -12.23 -1.81 5.09
N GLU A 57 -12.06 -2.65 6.10
CA GLU A 57 -11.79 -2.16 7.45
C GLU A 57 -10.36 -1.64 7.57
N TRP A 58 -10.18 -0.63 8.38
CA TRP A 58 -8.89 0.02 8.61
C TRP A 58 -8.75 0.51 10.05
N GLN A 59 -7.50 0.62 10.50
CA GLN A 59 -7.12 1.16 11.80
C GLN A 59 -5.84 1.99 11.66
N THR A 60 -5.75 3.08 12.44
CA THR A 60 -4.57 3.95 12.44
C THR A 60 -3.83 3.91 13.76
N PHE A 61 -2.50 3.91 13.69
CA PHE A 61 -1.63 3.95 14.86
C PHE A 61 -0.67 5.14 14.74
N VAL A 62 -0.88 6.13 15.62
CA VAL A 62 0.01 7.28 15.76
C VAL A 62 0.47 7.31 17.20
N LYS A 63 1.76 7.19 17.45
CA LYS A 63 2.34 7.00 18.81
C LYS A 63 1.79 8.01 19.80
N ASN A 64 1.28 7.49 20.93
CA ASN A 64 0.68 8.23 22.04
C ASN A 64 -0.60 9.03 21.69
N THR A 65 -1.17 8.84 20.49
CA THR A 65 -2.34 9.59 20.02
C THR A 65 -3.48 8.67 19.58
N LEU A 66 -3.21 7.73 18.67
CA LEU A 66 -4.20 6.83 18.09
C LEU A 66 -3.73 5.38 18.07
N PRO A 67 -4.63 4.40 18.18
CA PRO A 67 -6.03 4.56 18.58
C PRO A 67 -6.17 4.89 20.08
N LYS A 68 -7.26 5.53 20.45
CA LYS A 68 -7.51 5.86 21.87
C LYS A 68 -7.59 4.59 22.70
N GLY A 69 -6.94 4.60 23.87
CA GLY A 69 -6.92 3.45 24.78
C GLY A 69 -5.90 2.36 24.44
N TYR A 70 -5.23 2.44 23.30
CA TYR A 70 -4.15 1.53 22.98
C TYR A 70 -2.93 1.74 23.89
N SER A 71 -2.43 0.66 24.48
CA SER A 71 -1.29 0.69 25.41
C SER A 71 0.02 0.70 24.62
N TRP A 72 0.60 1.88 24.49
CA TRP A 72 1.90 2.06 23.84
C TRP A 72 3.04 1.59 24.76
N ALA A 73 3.78 0.58 24.32
CA ALA A 73 5.00 0.14 25.00
C ALA A 73 6.17 1.10 24.74
N ALA A 74 7.19 1.02 25.56
CA ALA A 74 8.39 1.86 25.40
C ALA A 74 9.10 1.64 24.07
N ASN A 75 9.10 0.40 23.57
CA ASN A 75 9.65 -0.01 22.26
C ASN A 75 8.67 0.15 21.10
N SER A 76 7.47 0.70 21.31
CA SER A 76 6.53 0.95 20.21
C SER A 76 6.96 2.16 19.38
N TYR A 77 6.92 2.00 18.06
CA TYR A 77 7.24 3.03 17.07
C TYR A 77 6.21 2.98 15.95
N SER A 78 5.81 4.13 15.44
CA SER A 78 4.74 4.24 14.42
C SER A 78 5.22 4.84 13.08
N GLY A 79 6.47 4.64 12.70
CA GLY A 79 6.97 5.10 11.41
C GLY A 79 7.19 6.61 11.32
N PHE A 80 7.08 7.16 10.11
CA PHE A 80 7.29 8.59 9.86
C PHE A 80 6.00 9.39 10.06
N GLY A 81 4.88 8.97 9.48
CA GLY A 81 3.59 9.67 9.59
C GLY A 81 2.54 8.95 10.43
N GLY A 82 2.84 7.79 10.96
CA GLY A 82 1.88 6.89 11.58
C GLY A 82 1.69 5.64 10.73
N VAL A 83 1.01 4.66 11.27
CA VAL A 83 0.74 3.38 10.62
C VAL A 83 -0.74 3.25 10.30
N LEU A 84 -1.05 2.95 9.06
CA LEU A 84 -2.37 2.58 8.57
C LEU A 84 -2.40 1.05 8.41
N LEU A 85 -3.19 0.34 9.20
CA LEU A 85 -3.46 -1.09 9.07
C LEU A 85 -4.77 -1.28 8.29
N ILE A 86 -4.76 -2.16 7.32
CA ILE A 86 -5.85 -2.38 6.36
C ILE A 86 -6.19 -3.87 6.29
N CYS A 87 -7.47 -4.20 6.18
CA CYS A 87 -7.95 -5.48 5.71
C CYS A 87 -8.26 -5.38 4.20
N GLY A 88 -7.36 -5.88 3.39
CA GLY A 88 -7.47 -5.89 1.93
C GLY A 88 -8.28 -7.09 1.41
N LEU A 89 -8.20 -7.31 0.11
CA LEU A 89 -8.90 -8.40 -0.56
C LEU A 89 -8.48 -9.77 0.03
N ASN A 90 -9.42 -10.70 0.12
CA ASN A 90 -9.22 -12.03 0.73
C ASN A 90 -8.73 -11.99 2.19
N ASN A 91 -9.10 -10.96 2.93
CA ASN A 91 -8.69 -10.72 4.32
C ASN A 91 -7.15 -10.61 4.49
N GLN A 92 -6.46 -10.20 3.46
CA GLN A 92 -5.03 -9.92 3.54
C GLN A 92 -4.79 -8.69 4.43
N LEU A 93 -3.90 -8.82 5.41
CA LEU A 93 -3.48 -7.68 6.22
C LEU A 93 -2.38 -6.90 5.50
N LEU A 94 -2.64 -5.63 5.28
CA LEU A 94 -1.73 -4.68 4.64
C LEU A 94 -1.46 -3.53 5.61
N SER A 95 -0.29 -2.94 5.51
CA SER A 95 0.05 -1.82 6.36
C SER A 95 0.95 -0.82 5.64
N TYR A 96 0.72 0.47 5.89
CA TYR A 96 1.40 1.56 5.21
C TYR A 96 1.78 2.68 6.18
N ASP A 97 2.80 3.47 5.81
CA ASP A 97 3.00 4.79 6.42
C ASP A 97 1.87 5.73 6.00
N MET A 98 1.31 6.46 6.95
CA MET A 98 0.24 7.42 6.69
C MET A 98 0.73 8.69 6.00
N ALA A 99 2.02 9.03 6.07
CA ALA A 99 2.53 10.24 5.45
C ALA A 99 2.40 10.19 3.92
N CYS A 100 1.96 11.31 3.34
CA CYS A 100 1.87 11.44 1.90
C CYS A 100 3.27 11.48 1.26
N PRO A 101 3.62 10.57 0.33
CA PRO A 101 4.94 10.54 -0.30
C PRO A 101 5.20 11.74 -1.23
N VAL A 102 4.16 12.43 -1.70
CA VAL A 102 4.30 13.66 -2.48
C VAL A 102 4.75 14.81 -1.60
N GLU A 103 4.12 14.98 -0.45
CA GLU A 103 4.41 16.09 0.48
C GLU A 103 5.65 15.82 1.36
N CYS A 104 5.94 14.55 1.65
CA CYS A 104 7.09 14.10 2.43
C CYS A 104 7.19 14.77 3.82
N LYS A 105 6.03 14.95 4.47
CA LYS A 105 5.89 15.57 5.81
C LYS A 105 5.13 14.63 6.72
N SER A 106 5.62 14.42 7.93
CA SER A 106 5.03 13.50 8.91
C SER A 106 3.62 13.90 9.37
N ASN A 107 3.29 15.18 9.30
CA ASN A 107 1.99 15.74 9.67
C ASN A 107 1.03 15.91 8.48
N VAL A 108 1.42 15.54 7.26
CA VAL A 108 0.55 15.51 6.08
C VAL A 108 0.23 14.07 5.77
N GLN A 109 -0.83 13.59 6.40
CA GLN A 109 -1.23 12.18 6.36
C GLN A 109 -2.35 11.96 5.33
N VAL A 110 -2.38 10.75 4.77
CA VAL A 110 -3.53 10.27 3.99
C VAL A 110 -4.66 9.85 4.94
N THR A 111 -5.88 9.98 4.48
CA THR A 111 -7.11 9.53 5.14
C THR A 111 -7.87 8.58 4.23
N ILE A 112 -8.67 7.69 4.79
CA ILE A 112 -9.50 6.79 3.98
C ILE A 112 -10.76 7.53 3.53
N ASP A 113 -11.02 7.49 2.24
CA ASP A 113 -12.31 7.79 1.63
C ASP A 113 -13.05 6.45 1.49
N GLU A 114 -14.00 6.21 2.40
CA GLU A 114 -14.75 4.95 2.47
C GLU A 114 -15.67 4.76 1.27
N GLU A 115 -16.20 5.84 0.71
CA GLU A 115 -17.10 5.77 -0.46
C GLU A 115 -16.31 5.39 -1.72
N ALA A 116 -15.15 5.99 -1.90
CA ALA A 116 -14.28 5.69 -3.04
C ALA A 116 -13.41 4.44 -2.84
N GLY A 117 -13.24 3.96 -1.60
CA GLY A 117 -12.39 2.82 -1.27
C GLY A 117 -10.90 3.06 -1.52
N VAL A 118 -10.42 4.26 -1.24
CA VAL A 118 -9.03 4.68 -1.49
C VAL A 118 -8.47 5.50 -0.32
N ALA A 119 -7.16 5.60 -0.24
CA ALA A 119 -6.54 6.59 0.63
C ALA A 119 -6.33 7.91 -0.13
N VAL A 120 -6.63 9.04 0.50
CA VAL A 120 -6.57 10.38 -0.09
C VAL A 120 -5.64 11.28 0.73
N CYS A 121 -4.77 12.03 0.05
CA CYS A 121 -4.04 13.12 0.64
C CYS A 121 -4.79 14.44 0.40
N ASN A 122 -5.39 15.00 1.44
CA ASN A 122 -6.15 16.26 1.33
C ASN A 122 -5.28 17.48 0.97
N ALA A 123 -3.96 17.41 1.15
CA ALA A 123 -3.05 18.52 0.83
C ALA A 123 -2.72 18.61 -0.68
N CYS A 124 -2.58 17.47 -1.37
CA CYS A 124 -2.21 17.45 -2.79
C CYS A 124 -3.25 16.78 -3.71
N GLY A 125 -4.35 16.26 -3.15
CA GLY A 125 -5.41 15.60 -3.89
C GLY A 125 -5.04 14.23 -4.48
N SER A 126 -3.85 13.71 -4.19
CA SER A 126 -3.43 12.39 -4.68
C SER A 126 -4.17 11.26 -3.97
N THR A 127 -4.51 10.20 -4.73
CA THR A 127 -5.19 9.01 -4.21
C THR A 127 -4.33 7.76 -4.40
N TYR A 128 -4.56 6.76 -3.52
CA TYR A 128 -3.78 5.53 -3.48
C TYR A 128 -4.69 4.32 -3.28
N ASP A 129 -4.41 3.22 -4.00
CA ASP A 129 -5.10 1.94 -3.78
C ASP A 129 -4.46 1.21 -2.60
N VAL A 130 -5.11 1.29 -1.44
CA VAL A 130 -4.61 0.66 -0.21
C VAL A 130 -5.22 -0.71 0.06
N PHE A 131 -6.36 -1.03 -0.57
CA PHE A 131 -7.06 -2.28 -0.30
C PHE A 131 -6.69 -3.42 -1.27
N ASN A 132 -6.32 -3.09 -2.52
CA ASN A 132 -6.06 -4.08 -3.56
C ASN A 132 -4.72 -3.89 -4.26
N GLY A 133 -4.22 -2.67 -4.36
CA GLY A 133 -3.06 -2.29 -5.18
C GLY A 133 -1.79 -1.98 -4.40
N TYR A 134 -1.67 -2.49 -3.18
CA TYR A 134 -0.44 -2.36 -2.36
C TYR A 134 0.10 -0.94 -2.20
N GLY A 135 -0.81 0.06 -2.11
CA GLY A 135 -0.44 1.45 -1.93
C GLY A 135 0.01 2.18 -3.21
N GLN A 136 -0.27 1.60 -4.38
CA GLN A 136 0.06 2.24 -5.66
C GLN A 136 -0.73 3.54 -5.85
N PRO A 137 -0.13 4.56 -6.51
CA PRO A 137 -0.80 5.81 -6.76
C PRO A 137 -1.84 5.65 -7.87
N LEU A 138 -3.06 6.17 -7.65
CA LEU A 138 -4.17 6.10 -8.60
C LEU A 138 -4.39 7.41 -9.35
N SER A 139 -4.16 8.56 -8.69
CA SER A 139 -4.43 9.86 -9.30
C SER A 139 -3.56 10.98 -8.74
N GLY A 140 -3.61 12.13 -9.40
CA GLY A 140 -2.94 13.35 -8.98
C GLY A 140 -1.42 13.28 -9.10
N ARG A 141 -0.73 14.15 -8.35
CA ARG A 141 0.73 14.28 -8.39
C ARG A 141 1.47 13.00 -8.03
N ALA A 142 0.86 12.12 -7.21
CA ALA A 142 1.45 10.84 -6.87
C ALA A 142 1.52 9.92 -8.10
N GLN A 143 0.46 9.86 -8.89
CA GLN A 143 0.42 9.07 -10.12
C GLN A 143 1.41 9.61 -11.18
N GLU A 144 1.43 10.93 -11.39
CA GLU A 144 2.36 11.58 -12.33
C GLU A 144 3.81 11.28 -12.00
N LYS A 145 4.14 11.23 -10.71
CA LYS A 145 5.50 11.00 -10.20
C LYS A 145 5.80 9.55 -9.88
N LYS A 146 4.81 8.67 -9.98
CA LYS A 146 4.88 7.25 -9.58
C LYS A 146 5.32 7.06 -8.11
N TYR A 147 4.78 7.86 -7.20
CA TYR A 147 5.07 7.78 -5.77
C TYR A 147 3.97 6.99 -5.05
N GLY A 148 4.29 5.77 -4.60
CA GLY A 148 3.41 4.92 -3.81
C GLY A 148 3.56 5.16 -2.30
N LEU A 149 2.61 4.64 -1.53
CA LEU A 149 2.73 4.61 -0.06
C LEU A 149 3.82 3.61 0.35
N THR A 150 4.60 3.97 1.35
CA THR A 150 5.59 3.07 1.94
C THR A 150 4.86 1.96 2.71
N SER A 151 5.11 0.71 2.33
CA SER A 151 4.51 -0.47 2.96
C SER A 151 5.31 -0.94 4.17
N TYR A 152 4.59 -1.56 5.12
CA TYR A 152 5.13 -2.20 6.31
C TYR A 152 4.73 -3.67 6.36
N GLN A 153 5.53 -4.49 7.03
CA GLN A 153 5.25 -5.91 7.16
C GLN A 153 4.29 -6.15 8.32
N VAL A 154 3.23 -6.93 8.09
CA VAL A 154 2.34 -7.45 9.13
C VAL A 154 2.61 -8.94 9.29
N THR A 155 3.00 -9.35 10.49
CA THR A 155 3.36 -10.75 10.78
C THR A 155 2.48 -11.28 11.92
N TYR A 156 1.91 -12.47 11.74
CA TYR A 156 1.26 -13.20 12.82
C TYR A 156 2.32 -13.86 13.71
N THR A 157 2.17 -13.69 15.01
CA THR A 157 3.07 -14.24 16.05
C THR A 157 2.28 -15.12 17.02
N SER A 158 2.95 -15.81 17.91
CA SER A 158 2.29 -16.61 18.96
C SER A 158 1.43 -15.78 19.92
N THR A 159 1.66 -14.46 20.01
CA THR A 159 0.97 -13.55 20.93
C THR A 159 -0.08 -12.68 20.23
N GLY A 160 -0.07 -12.60 18.90
CA GLY A 160 -0.95 -11.73 18.12
C GLY A 160 -0.33 -11.28 16.80
N TYR A 161 -0.47 -10.02 16.45
CA TYR A 161 0.08 -9.44 15.23
C TYR A 161 1.15 -8.40 15.54
N LEU A 162 2.18 -8.41 14.73
CA LEU A 162 3.31 -7.47 14.81
C LEU A 162 3.44 -6.72 13.47
N ILE A 163 3.45 -5.39 13.53
CA ILE A 163 3.73 -4.52 12.39
C ILE A 163 5.15 -3.99 12.53
N THR A 164 5.98 -4.20 11.51
CA THR A 164 7.39 -3.80 11.50
C THR A 164 7.80 -3.20 10.15
N ARG A 165 8.94 -2.54 10.16
CA ARG A 165 9.66 -2.12 8.96
C ARG A 165 11.01 -2.82 8.91
#